data_01fa3d95b40a0fdb6984b4af3fd45dd5
#
_entry.id   01fa3d95b40a0fdb6984b4af3fd45dd5
#
_cell.length_a   1.000
_cell.length_b   1.000
_cell.length_c   1.000
_cell.angle_alpha   90.00
_cell.angle_beta   90.00
_cell.angle_gamma   90.00
#
_symmetry.space_group_name_H-M   'P 1'
#
loop_
_entity.id
_entity.type
_entity.pdbx_description
1 polymer ?
#
loop_
_entity_poly.entity_id
_entity_poly.type
_entity_poly.pdbx_seq_one_letter_code
_entity_poly.pdbx_strand_id
1 'polypeptide(L)'
;MNPEQPIIVGLDIGTTKIAVIAGRKNEFGKLEILGFGKANSNGVKHGQVLNIDETIKAIKLALENCLSLNPNLNIGEVYVGIAGHHIKSLQTRGDIVRESEEEEITQAEVDLLISKQYKTYIPAGDQIIDVIPQEYTIDNMPNIVRPIGYSGVKLGANFHIITGDKNAIRNINRSVEKAGLYTKDLVLQPLASAAAVMGQEDLEAGVAIVDIGGGTTDLAVFADGVLRHTAVIPFAGENITNDIKTGLGVLKSQAEQMKTQFGSALANEAKANAYITIPGLRGMPAKEISVKNLANIIQARMSEILDFVTYHLKQIGMDNRHLNGGIVLTGGGSQLRHLIQLTEYVTGLPARIGLPNEHLAAGHIEELAKPTYSTCLGLILKGYDDFENNRKVFEKSFINIPVPQDLIRTSVPVAVQEEVLVAEDNTTASVEKRQPLKNFWDKFKNGIIDIFKEEEDGHL
;
A
#
# COMPACT_ATOMS: atom_id res chain seq x y z
N MET A 1 8.41 33.10 12.04
CA MET A 1 7.56 32.70 10.91
C MET A 1 7.89 31.24 10.66
N ASN A 2 6.92 30.34 10.87
CA ASN A 2 7.12 28.94 10.46
C ASN A 2 7.38 28.92 8.96
N PRO A 3 8.42 28.24 8.47
CA PRO A 3 8.58 28.05 7.05
C PRO A 3 7.30 27.42 6.51
N GLU A 4 6.75 28.03 5.46
CA GLU A 4 5.54 27.50 4.83
C GLU A 4 5.79 26.05 4.41
N GLN A 5 4.98 25.14 4.95
CA GLN A 5 5.12 23.71 4.71
C GLN A 5 4.78 23.37 3.25
N PRO A 6 5.62 22.61 2.52
CA PRO A 6 5.35 22.27 1.13
C PRO A 6 4.14 21.33 1.02
N ILE A 7 3.47 21.39 -0.13
CA ILE A 7 2.48 20.36 -0.49
C ILE A 7 3.22 19.18 -1.08
N ILE A 8 3.06 18.01 -0.49
CA ILE A 8 3.68 16.78 -0.97
C ILE A 8 2.59 15.86 -1.52
N VAL A 9 2.87 15.24 -2.67
CA VAL A 9 1.91 14.38 -3.36
C VAL A 9 2.45 12.98 -3.44
N GLY A 10 1.68 12.04 -2.91
CA GLY A 10 1.90 10.60 -3.06
C GLY A 10 1.11 10.04 -4.24
N LEU A 11 1.77 9.24 -5.07
CA LEU A 11 1.17 8.47 -6.16
C LEU A 11 1.44 6.98 -5.92
N ASP A 12 0.41 6.25 -5.55
CA ASP A 12 0.44 4.79 -5.41
C ASP A 12 -0.07 4.13 -6.69
N ILE A 13 0.82 3.42 -7.41
CA ILE A 13 0.50 2.70 -8.63
C ILE A 13 0.31 1.22 -8.30
N GLY A 14 -0.88 0.88 -7.81
CA GLY A 14 -1.22 -0.47 -7.40
C GLY A 14 -1.80 -1.34 -8.53
N THR A 15 -1.89 -2.64 -8.29
CA THR A 15 -2.45 -3.63 -9.25
C THR A 15 -3.96 -3.47 -9.44
N THR A 16 -4.70 -3.08 -8.40
CA THR A 16 -6.18 -2.95 -8.45
C THR A 16 -6.65 -1.51 -8.53
N LYS A 17 -5.90 -0.58 -7.96
CA LYS A 17 -6.20 0.85 -7.96
C LYS A 17 -4.94 1.67 -8.14
N ILE A 18 -5.10 2.87 -8.67
CA ILE A 18 -4.13 3.96 -8.60
C ILE A 18 -4.72 5.04 -7.71
N ALA A 19 -3.93 5.54 -6.75
CA ALA A 19 -4.35 6.59 -5.84
C ALA A 19 -3.38 7.78 -5.86
N VAL A 20 -3.91 8.99 -5.85
CA VAL A 20 -3.18 10.25 -5.73
C VAL A 20 -3.69 10.96 -4.50
N ILE A 21 -2.80 11.33 -3.59
CA ILE A 21 -3.14 12.11 -2.40
C ILE A 21 -2.17 13.29 -2.32
N ALA A 22 -2.71 14.50 -2.21
CA ALA A 22 -1.96 15.72 -1.95
C ALA A 22 -2.20 16.13 -0.50
N GLY A 23 -1.13 16.32 0.26
CA GLY A 23 -1.21 16.66 1.68
C GLY A 23 -0.20 17.70 2.11
N ARG A 24 -0.50 18.37 3.22
CA ARG A 24 0.36 19.31 3.89
C ARG A 24 0.38 19.04 5.39
N LYS A 25 1.55 19.09 6.04
CA LYS A 25 1.64 19.06 7.51
C LYS A 25 1.14 20.39 8.08
N ASN A 26 0.29 20.34 9.09
CA ASN A 26 -0.11 21.50 9.87
C ASN A 26 0.88 21.79 11.00
N GLU A 27 0.59 22.82 11.81
CA GLU A 27 1.42 23.22 12.96
C GLU A 27 1.58 22.13 14.04
N PHE A 28 0.70 21.14 14.06
CA PHE A 28 0.76 19.99 14.98
C PHE A 28 1.48 18.77 14.36
N GLY A 29 2.06 18.91 13.17
CA GLY A 29 2.72 17.82 12.44
C GLY A 29 1.77 16.79 11.82
N LYS A 30 0.44 17.05 11.83
CA LYS A 30 -0.56 16.18 11.22
C LYS A 30 -0.81 16.55 9.76
N LEU A 31 -1.13 15.56 8.92
CA LEU A 31 -1.41 15.75 7.51
C LEU A 31 -2.83 16.31 7.29
N GLU A 32 -2.91 17.48 6.72
CA GLU A 32 -4.11 18.04 6.11
C GLU A 32 -4.18 17.59 4.67
N ILE A 33 -5.26 16.90 4.28
CA ILE A 33 -5.44 16.41 2.93
C ILE A 33 -6.08 17.49 2.08
N LEU A 34 -5.37 17.93 1.06
CA LEU A 34 -5.76 18.99 0.15
C LEU A 34 -6.42 18.48 -1.13
N GLY A 35 -6.15 17.22 -1.50
CA GLY A 35 -6.73 16.56 -2.64
C GLY A 35 -6.60 15.04 -2.52
N PHE A 36 -7.59 14.32 -3.01
CA PHE A 36 -7.62 12.87 -3.06
C PHE A 36 -8.31 12.41 -4.33
N GLY A 37 -7.68 11.47 -5.04
CA GLY A 37 -8.27 10.86 -6.22
C GLY A 37 -7.85 9.41 -6.36
N LYS A 38 -8.75 8.60 -6.90
CA LYS A 38 -8.49 7.19 -7.20
C LYS A 38 -9.08 6.80 -8.54
N ALA A 39 -8.48 5.79 -9.16
CA ALA A 39 -8.96 5.15 -10.38
C ALA A 39 -8.69 3.64 -10.34
N ASN A 40 -9.47 2.87 -11.08
CA ASN A 40 -9.20 1.45 -11.27
C ASN A 40 -7.92 1.27 -12.10
N SER A 41 -7.08 0.32 -11.72
CA SER A 41 -5.85 0.00 -12.40
C SER A 41 -6.03 -1.21 -13.30
N ASN A 42 -5.84 -1.03 -14.61
CA ASN A 42 -5.93 -2.11 -15.62
C ASN A 42 -4.57 -2.43 -16.27
N GLY A 43 -3.59 -1.54 -16.15
CA GLY A 43 -2.27 -1.66 -16.79
C GLY A 43 -1.19 -2.28 -15.91
N VAL A 44 -1.48 -2.55 -14.64
CA VAL A 44 -0.51 -3.03 -13.64
C VAL A 44 -0.84 -4.46 -13.22
N LYS A 45 0.16 -5.32 -13.16
CA LYS A 45 0.01 -6.70 -12.68
C LYS A 45 1.20 -7.08 -11.79
N HIS A 46 0.93 -7.68 -10.63
CA HIS A 46 1.95 -8.03 -9.62
C HIS A 46 2.94 -6.89 -9.33
N GLY A 47 2.42 -5.66 -9.18
CA GLY A 47 3.21 -4.47 -8.91
C GLY A 47 4.02 -3.94 -10.11
N GLN A 48 3.90 -4.51 -11.31
CA GLN A 48 4.62 -4.06 -12.50
C GLN A 48 3.68 -3.42 -13.54
N VAL A 49 4.12 -2.30 -14.11
CA VAL A 49 3.46 -1.66 -15.27
C VAL A 49 3.72 -2.49 -16.51
N LEU A 50 2.70 -3.22 -16.98
CA LEU A 50 2.74 -4.03 -18.21
C LEU A 50 2.14 -3.27 -19.40
N ASN A 51 1.07 -2.51 -19.19
CA ASN A 51 0.45 -1.67 -20.21
C ASN A 51 0.57 -0.20 -19.80
N ILE A 52 1.52 0.50 -20.45
CA ILE A 52 1.81 1.91 -20.16
C ILE A 52 0.60 2.80 -20.44
N ASP A 53 -0.10 2.59 -21.57
CA ASP A 53 -1.20 3.46 -21.98
C ASP A 53 -2.41 3.36 -21.05
N GLU A 54 -2.77 2.16 -20.59
CA GLU A 54 -3.83 1.97 -19.59
C GLU A 54 -3.42 2.56 -18.23
N THR A 55 -2.14 2.42 -17.85
CA THR A 55 -1.63 3.02 -16.62
C THR A 55 -1.67 4.54 -16.68
N ILE A 56 -1.30 5.16 -17.81
CA ILE A 56 -1.39 6.61 -18.01
C ILE A 56 -2.83 7.11 -17.87
N LYS A 57 -3.80 6.42 -18.51
CA LYS A 57 -5.22 6.78 -18.39
C LYS A 57 -5.68 6.74 -16.92
N ALA A 58 -5.31 5.70 -16.19
CA ALA A 58 -5.68 5.54 -14.79
C ALA A 58 -5.00 6.60 -13.88
N ILE A 59 -3.72 6.94 -14.14
CA ILE A 59 -3.04 8.02 -13.42
C ILE A 59 -3.73 9.36 -13.67
N LYS A 60 -4.04 9.69 -14.94
CA LYS A 60 -4.73 10.93 -15.30
C LYS A 60 -6.11 11.02 -14.64
N LEU A 61 -6.89 9.94 -14.67
CA LEU A 61 -8.20 9.91 -14.03
C LEU A 61 -8.11 10.08 -12.51
N ALA A 62 -7.12 9.44 -11.86
CA ALA A 62 -6.89 9.63 -10.44
C ALA A 62 -6.46 11.08 -10.12
N LEU A 63 -5.61 11.69 -10.97
CA LEU A 63 -5.19 13.07 -10.84
C LEU A 63 -6.37 14.04 -11.03
N GLU A 64 -7.20 13.84 -12.05
CA GLU A 64 -8.42 14.65 -12.30
C GLU A 64 -9.37 14.57 -11.10
N ASN A 65 -9.59 13.38 -10.55
CA ASN A 65 -10.39 13.18 -9.34
C ASN A 65 -9.77 13.90 -8.13
N CYS A 66 -8.46 13.91 -7.98
CA CYS A 66 -7.76 14.63 -6.93
C CYS A 66 -7.94 16.16 -7.07
N LEU A 67 -7.77 16.68 -8.29
CA LEU A 67 -7.92 18.10 -8.58
C LEU A 67 -9.38 18.56 -8.52
N SER A 68 -10.35 17.69 -8.73
CA SER A 68 -11.78 18.02 -8.62
C SER A 68 -12.17 18.46 -7.21
N LEU A 69 -11.49 17.96 -6.19
CA LEU A 69 -11.69 18.38 -4.80
C LEU A 69 -11.08 19.75 -4.50
N ASN A 70 -10.00 20.10 -5.20
CA ASN A 70 -9.32 21.39 -5.05
C ASN A 70 -8.72 21.85 -6.38
N PRO A 71 -9.47 22.57 -7.23
CA PRO A 71 -9.01 22.99 -8.55
C PRO A 71 -7.78 23.95 -8.53
N ASN A 72 -7.47 24.53 -7.36
CA ASN A 72 -6.32 25.42 -7.20
C ASN A 72 -5.01 24.68 -6.91
N LEU A 73 -5.06 23.36 -6.76
CA LEU A 73 -3.84 22.56 -6.59
C LEU A 73 -3.05 22.54 -7.90
N ASN A 74 -1.76 22.86 -7.81
CA ASN A 74 -0.82 22.65 -8.88
C ASN A 74 0.09 21.46 -8.52
N ILE A 75 -0.10 20.31 -9.19
CA ILE A 75 0.64 19.08 -8.94
C ILE A 75 1.61 18.88 -10.10
N GLY A 76 2.91 19.02 -9.83
CA GLY A 76 3.99 18.77 -10.80
C GLY A 76 4.85 17.58 -10.41
N GLU A 77 5.27 17.51 -9.14
CA GLU A 77 6.15 16.46 -8.62
C GLU A 77 5.39 15.51 -7.70
N VAL A 78 5.72 14.21 -7.78
CA VAL A 78 5.08 13.16 -6.98
C VAL A 78 6.10 12.17 -6.41
N TYR A 79 5.87 11.72 -5.18
CA TYR A 79 6.52 10.54 -4.60
C TYR A 79 5.78 9.31 -5.07
N VAL A 80 6.48 8.35 -5.68
CA VAL A 80 5.87 7.19 -6.31
C VAL A 80 6.22 5.92 -5.57
N GLY A 81 5.21 5.12 -5.22
CA GLY A 81 5.41 3.80 -4.65
C GLY A 81 5.88 2.78 -5.69
N ILE A 82 6.90 2.00 -5.34
CA ILE A 82 7.38 0.89 -6.16
C ILE A 82 7.30 -0.42 -5.37
N ALA A 83 6.74 -1.46 -6.00
CA ALA A 83 6.71 -2.84 -5.53
C ALA A 83 6.81 -3.80 -6.72
N GLY A 84 6.78 -5.08 -6.45
CA GLY A 84 6.77 -6.12 -7.49
C GLY A 84 7.91 -7.12 -7.31
N HIS A 85 7.74 -8.30 -7.89
CA HIS A 85 8.69 -9.42 -7.76
C HIS A 85 10.09 -9.14 -8.35
N HIS A 86 10.25 -8.04 -9.09
CA HIS A 86 11.54 -7.58 -9.63
C HIS A 86 12.38 -6.84 -8.60
N ILE A 87 11.81 -6.50 -7.44
CA ILE A 87 12.53 -5.88 -6.34
C ILE A 87 13.35 -6.94 -5.63
N LYS A 88 14.62 -6.64 -5.44
CA LYS A 88 15.58 -7.48 -4.73
C LYS A 88 16.29 -6.66 -3.67
N SER A 89 16.77 -7.32 -2.65
CA SER A 89 17.62 -6.69 -1.65
C SER A 89 18.95 -7.43 -1.55
N LEU A 90 19.99 -6.70 -1.25
CA LEU A 90 21.30 -7.25 -0.95
C LEU A 90 21.90 -6.50 0.24
N GLN A 91 22.67 -7.22 1.05
CA GLN A 91 23.39 -6.62 2.16
C GLN A 91 24.85 -6.43 1.77
N THR A 92 25.37 -5.25 2.06
CA THR A 92 26.76 -4.89 1.82
C THR A 92 27.34 -4.19 3.05
N ARG A 93 28.66 -4.08 3.10
CA ARG A 93 29.36 -3.27 4.08
C ARG A 93 30.26 -2.28 3.37
N GLY A 94 30.25 -1.05 3.83
CA GLY A 94 31.13 -0.01 3.35
C GLY A 94 31.80 0.74 4.47
N ASP A 95 32.93 1.36 4.19
CA ASP A 95 33.65 2.18 5.14
C ASP A 95 34.37 3.36 4.46
N ILE A 96 34.62 4.39 5.25
CA ILE A 96 35.48 5.53 4.92
C ILE A 96 36.49 5.75 6.02
N VAL A 97 37.69 6.19 5.62
CA VAL A 97 38.73 6.67 6.53
C VAL A 97 38.58 8.19 6.57
N ARG A 98 38.50 8.74 7.76
CA ARG A 98 38.33 10.18 8.03
C ARG A 98 39.73 10.84 8.09
N GLU A 99 39.78 12.12 7.75
CA GLU A 99 41.04 12.89 7.78
C GLU A 99 41.40 13.33 9.20
N SER A 100 40.40 13.52 10.09
CA SER A 100 40.58 13.93 11.47
C SER A 100 40.00 12.88 12.42
N GLU A 101 40.79 12.51 13.43
CA GLU A 101 40.37 11.60 14.52
C GLU A 101 39.65 12.37 15.64
N GLU A 102 40.04 13.62 15.84
CA GLU A 102 39.58 14.45 16.96
C GLU A 102 38.21 15.13 16.68
N GLU A 103 37.93 15.39 15.41
CA GLU A 103 36.66 16.03 15.03
C GLU A 103 35.48 15.05 15.10
N GLU A 104 34.31 15.57 15.43
CA GLU A 104 33.08 14.80 15.46
C GLU A 104 32.64 14.41 14.04
N ILE A 105 32.01 13.22 13.93
CA ILE A 105 31.42 12.74 12.68
C ILE A 105 30.26 13.64 12.30
N THR A 106 30.27 14.12 11.05
CA THR A 106 29.31 15.02 10.47
C THR A 106 28.30 14.30 9.58
N GLN A 107 27.15 14.94 9.32
CA GLN A 107 26.16 14.44 8.35
C GLN A 107 26.79 14.27 6.95
N ALA A 108 27.67 15.16 6.53
CA ALA A 108 28.33 15.10 5.22
C ALA A 108 29.18 13.83 5.05
N GLU A 109 29.83 13.35 6.12
CA GLU A 109 30.60 12.10 6.08
C GLU A 109 29.68 10.88 6.01
N VAL A 110 28.57 10.92 6.70
CA VAL A 110 27.51 9.88 6.59
C VAL A 110 26.96 9.83 5.16
N ASP A 111 26.63 10.97 4.59
CA ASP A 111 26.13 11.08 3.22
C ASP A 111 27.16 10.61 2.19
N LEU A 112 28.46 10.92 2.42
CA LEU A 112 29.56 10.42 1.59
C LEU A 112 29.66 8.89 1.66
N LEU A 113 29.53 8.31 2.85
CA LEU A 113 29.55 6.85 3.03
C LEU A 113 28.39 6.18 2.31
N ILE A 114 27.17 6.74 2.42
CA ILE A 114 25.98 6.27 1.71
C ILE A 114 26.16 6.41 0.20
N SER A 115 26.63 7.57 -0.29
CA SER A 115 26.80 7.84 -1.72
C SER A 115 27.78 6.88 -2.41
N LYS A 116 28.80 6.40 -1.68
CA LYS A 116 29.71 5.38 -2.18
C LYS A 116 29.01 4.05 -2.46
N GLN A 117 27.95 3.71 -1.71
CA GLN A 117 27.24 2.46 -1.88
C GLN A 117 26.37 2.44 -3.15
N TYR A 118 25.96 3.58 -3.69
CA TYR A 118 25.31 3.66 -5.00
C TYR A 118 26.21 3.20 -6.17
N LYS A 119 27.53 3.05 -5.93
CA LYS A 119 28.49 2.51 -6.90
C LYS A 119 28.75 1.02 -6.71
N THR A 120 28.07 0.37 -5.79
CA THR A 120 28.17 -1.08 -5.56
C THR A 120 27.82 -1.84 -6.84
N TYR A 121 28.59 -2.90 -7.10
CA TYR A 121 28.31 -3.77 -8.24
C TYR A 121 26.97 -4.51 -8.01
N ILE A 122 26.10 -4.40 -9.01
CA ILE A 122 24.81 -5.07 -9.05
C ILE A 122 24.67 -5.84 -10.36
N PRO A 123 23.80 -6.87 -10.44
CA PRO A 123 23.58 -7.62 -11.68
C PRO A 123 23.19 -6.73 -12.86
N ALA A 124 23.64 -7.11 -14.05
CA ALA A 124 23.27 -6.40 -15.27
C ALA A 124 21.75 -6.45 -15.49
N GLY A 125 21.16 -5.29 -15.77
CA GLY A 125 19.70 -5.17 -15.91
C GLY A 125 18.99 -4.62 -14.68
N ASP A 126 19.62 -4.69 -13.50
CA ASP A 126 19.09 -4.07 -12.27
C ASP A 126 19.60 -2.62 -12.10
N GLN A 127 18.89 -1.86 -11.29
CA GLN A 127 19.24 -0.51 -10.85
C GLN A 127 19.05 -0.41 -9.34
N ILE A 128 19.92 0.32 -8.65
CA ILE A 128 19.74 0.66 -7.24
C ILE A 128 18.60 1.67 -7.14
N ILE A 129 17.64 1.33 -6.28
CA ILE A 129 16.49 2.19 -5.96
C ILE A 129 16.81 2.97 -4.69
N ASP A 130 17.30 2.27 -3.64
CA ASP A 130 17.60 2.89 -2.36
C ASP A 130 18.79 2.20 -1.67
N VAL A 131 19.48 2.95 -0.83
CA VAL A 131 20.61 2.49 0.00
C VAL A 131 20.32 2.88 1.44
N ILE A 132 19.94 1.90 2.24
CA ILE A 132 19.50 2.12 3.62
C ILE A 132 20.62 1.67 4.57
N PRO A 133 21.22 2.59 5.34
CA PRO A 133 22.16 2.21 6.38
C PRO A 133 21.43 1.48 7.50
N GLN A 134 22.04 0.41 7.98
CA GLN A 134 21.50 -0.38 9.09
C GLN A 134 22.20 0.03 10.40
N GLU A 135 23.40 -0.45 10.63
CA GLU A 135 24.19 -0.17 11.82
C GLU A 135 25.54 0.38 11.41
N TYR A 136 25.98 1.40 12.14
CA TYR A 136 27.30 1.99 11.95
C TYR A 136 28.33 1.33 12.86
N THR A 137 29.58 1.39 12.43
CA THR A 137 30.74 0.98 13.18
C THR A 137 31.74 2.13 13.16
N ILE A 138 32.19 2.55 14.34
CA ILE A 138 33.22 3.57 14.48
C ILE A 138 34.44 2.88 15.06
N ASP A 139 35.52 2.84 14.29
CA ASP A 139 36.72 2.07 14.57
C ASP A 139 36.39 0.60 14.88
N ASN A 140 36.41 0.20 16.15
CA ASN A 140 36.09 -1.15 16.61
C ASN A 140 34.75 -1.21 17.42
N MET A 141 33.96 -0.13 17.48
CA MET A 141 32.68 -0.09 18.16
C MET A 141 31.55 -0.34 17.15
N PRO A 142 30.94 -1.52 17.14
CA PRO A 142 29.78 -1.84 16.28
C PRO A 142 28.45 -1.37 16.92
N ASN A 143 27.35 -1.59 16.18
CA ASN A 143 25.97 -1.41 16.62
C ASN A 143 25.61 0.04 16.99
N ILE A 144 26.21 1.01 16.30
CA ILE A 144 25.89 2.42 16.49
C ILE A 144 24.75 2.78 15.52
N VAL A 145 23.62 3.26 16.08
CA VAL A 145 22.45 3.64 15.27
C VAL A 145 22.62 5.05 14.69
N ARG A 146 23.21 5.97 15.44
CA ARG A 146 23.46 7.36 15.02
C ARG A 146 24.92 7.72 15.24
N PRO A 147 25.72 7.81 14.16
CA PRO A 147 27.15 8.05 14.29
C PRO A 147 27.53 9.53 14.48
N ILE A 148 26.62 10.46 14.20
CA ILE A 148 26.88 11.91 14.28
C ILE A 148 27.19 12.31 15.73
N GLY A 149 28.26 13.11 15.91
CA GLY A 149 28.75 13.52 17.22
C GLY A 149 29.70 12.54 17.89
N TYR A 150 29.97 11.39 17.31
CA TYR A 150 31.07 10.51 17.75
C TYR A 150 32.38 10.91 17.07
N SER A 151 33.50 10.57 17.70
CA SER A 151 34.85 10.74 17.16
C SER A 151 35.46 9.38 16.79
N GLY A 152 36.33 9.34 15.80
CA GLY A 152 37.01 8.13 15.37
C GLY A 152 37.62 8.26 13.97
N VAL A 153 38.53 7.37 13.62
CA VAL A 153 39.26 7.38 12.33
C VAL A 153 38.48 6.69 11.22
N LYS A 154 37.81 5.59 11.55
CA LYS A 154 37.10 4.76 10.56
C LYS A 154 35.62 4.76 10.83
N LEU A 155 34.85 5.29 9.88
CA LEU A 155 33.39 5.18 9.88
C LEU A 155 32.96 4.12 8.87
N GLY A 156 32.31 3.06 9.33
CA GLY A 156 31.72 2.02 8.50
C GLY A 156 30.24 1.84 8.79
N ALA A 157 29.53 1.18 7.89
CA ALA A 157 28.16 0.75 8.11
C ALA A 157 27.83 -0.52 7.32
N ASN A 158 26.85 -1.27 7.84
CA ASN A 158 26.14 -2.26 7.08
C ASN A 158 25.01 -1.57 6.31
N PHE A 159 24.76 -2.01 5.08
CA PHE A 159 23.75 -1.42 4.20
C PHE A 159 22.79 -2.46 3.67
N HIS A 160 21.53 -2.11 3.65
CA HIS A 160 20.49 -2.80 2.92
C HIS A 160 20.27 -2.05 1.61
N ILE A 161 20.75 -2.63 0.50
CA ILE A 161 20.62 -2.04 -0.84
C ILE A 161 19.39 -2.65 -1.53
N ILE A 162 18.48 -1.80 -1.95
CA ILE A 162 17.29 -2.19 -2.68
C ILE A 162 17.54 -1.96 -4.17
N THR A 163 17.33 -3.01 -4.97
CA THR A 163 17.47 -2.96 -6.42
C THR A 163 16.18 -3.38 -7.11
N GLY A 164 16.00 -2.95 -8.35
CA GLY A 164 14.88 -3.35 -9.18
C GLY A 164 15.26 -3.40 -10.66
N ASP A 165 14.45 -4.10 -11.45
CA ASP A 165 14.63 -4.18 -12.90
C ASP A 165 14.52 -2.80 -13.56
N LYS A 166 15.50 -2.45 -14.40
CA LYS A 166 15.57 -1.14 -15.08
C LYS A 166 14.37 -0.86 -15.97
N ASN A 167 13.80 -1.89 -16.60
CA ASN A 167 12.66 -1.71 -17.50
C ASN A 167 11.39 -1.45 -16.70
N ALA A 168 11.22 -2.14 -15.57
CA ALA A 168 10.09 -1.89 -14.67
C ALA A 168 10.12 -0.45 -14.13
N ILE A 169 11.27 0.01 -13.64
CA ILE A 169 11.48 1.38 -13.18
C ILE A 169 11.22 2.38 -14.31
N ARG A 170 11.75 2.12 -15.51
CA ARG A 170 11.54 2.97 -16.69
C ARG A 170 10.06 3.05 -17.08
N ASN A 171 9.31 1.94 -17.00
CA ASN A 171 7.89 1.94 -17.33
C ASN A 171 7.08 2.78 -16.35
N ILE A 172 7.40 2.73 -15.05
CA ILE A 172 6.79 3.59 -14.03
C ILE A 172 7.06 5.06 -14.37
N ASN A 173 8.33 5.46 -14.50
CA ASN A 173 8.72 6.85 -14.79
C ASN A 173 8.07 7.37 -16.08
N ARG A 174 8.08 6.56 -17.16
CA ARG A 174 7.41 6.92 -18.42
C ARG A 174 5.90 7.11 -18.26
N SER A 175 5.26 6.30 -17.43
CA SER A 175 3.82 6.44 -17.18
C SER A 175 3.50 7.73 -16.44
N VAL A 176 4.33 8.08 -15.45
CA VAL A 176 4.23 9.31 -14.67
C VAL A 176 4.49 10.54 -15.56
N GLU A 177 5.59 10.55 -16.32
CA GLU A 177 5.96 11.65 -17.22
C GLU A 177 4.89 11.90 -18.30
N LYS A 178 4.39 10.83 -18.94
CA LYS A 178 3.33 10.95 -19.96
C LYS A 178 1.96 11.32 -19.36
N ALA A 179 1.77 11.13 -18.07
CA ALA A 179 0.61 11.67 -17.35
C ALA A 179 0.73 13.17 -17.05
N GLY A 180 1.90 13.78 -17.27
CA GLY A 180 2.18 15.20 -17.04
C GLY A 180 2.78 15.48 -15.66
N LEU A 181 3.33 14.46 -14.99
CA LEU A 181 3.92 14.54 -13.66
C LEU A 181 5.41 14.20 -13.70
N TYR A 182 6.15 14.61 -12.68
CA TYR A 182 7.56 14.25 -12.50
C TYR A 182 7.74 13.40 -11.25
N THR A 183 8.48 12.29 -11.37
CA THR A 183 8.85 11.47 -10.23
C THR A 183 9.90 12.19 -9.40
N LYS A 184 9.53 12.61 -8.19
CA LYS A 184 10.46 13.21 -7.22
C LYS A 184 11.35 12.14 -6.60
N ASP A 185 10.74 11.02 -6.24
CA ASP A 185 11.40 9.85 -5.71
C ASP A 185 10.61 8.57 -5.95
N LEU A 186 11.31 7.42 -5.98
CA LEU A 186 10.74 6.08 -5.97
C LEU A 186 10.95 5.46 -4.59
N VAL A 187 9.88 5.21 -3.88
CA VAL A 187 9.92 4.68 -2.51
C VAL A 187 9.37 3.26 -2.50
N LEU A 188 10.08 2.35 -1.85
CA LEU A 188 9.60 0.97 -1.68
C LEU A 188 8.29 0.96 -0.88
N GLN A 189 7.23 0.35 -1.44
CA GLN A 189 5.89 0.41 -0.86
C GLN A 189 5.81 -0.05 0.60
N PRO A 190 6.41 -1.18 1.04
CA PRO A 190 6.34 -1.56 2.45
C PRO A 190 7.03 -0.57 3.39
N LEU A 191 8.03 0.19 2.92
CA LEU A 191 8.66 1.24 3.74
C LEU A 191 7.76 2.47 3.85
N ALA A 192 7.08 2.84 2.77
CA ALA A 192 6.07 3.89 2.80
C ALA A 192 4.92 3.50 3.75
N SER A 193 4.38 2.28 3.59
CA SER A 193 3.31 1.77 4.45
C SER A 193 3.73 1.73 5.92
N ALA A 194 4.97 1.32 6.21
CA ALA A 194 5.55 1.34 7.55
C ALA A 194 5.53 2.74 8.16
N ALA A 195 5.98 3.75 7.43
CA ALA A 195 5.97 5.14 7.89
C ALA A 195 4.56 5.67 8.23
N ALA A 196 3.51 5.10 7.62
CA ALA A 196 2.13 5.52 7.86
C ALA A 196 1.45 4.83 9.04
N VAL A 197 1.87 3.59 9.41
CA VAL A 197 1.12 2.75 10.35
C VAL A 197 1.89 2.28 11.57
N MET A 198 3.18 2.66 11.67
CA MET A 198 4.05 2.28 12.78
C MET A 198 4.65 3.51 13.45
N GLY A 199 4.78 3.43 14.76
CA GLY A 199 5.49 4.41 15.58
C GLY A 199 6.95 4.02 15.82
N GLN A 200 7.70 4.92 16.44
CA GLN A 200 9.10 4.66 16.81
C GLN A 200 9.22 3.48 17.79
N GLU A 201 8.25 3.33 18.67
CA GLU A 201 8.19 2.24 19.65
C GLU A 201 8.05 0.86 18.99
N ASP A 202 7.22 0.78 17.92
CA ASP A 202 7.09 -0.46 17.12
C ASP A 202 8.43 -0.86 16.49
N LEU A 203 9.14 0.12 15.90
CA LEU A 203 10.43 -0.11 15.23
C LEU A 203 11.50 -0.58 16.22
N GLU A 204 11.50 -0.02 17.43
CA GLU A 204 12.44 -0.40 18.50
C GLU A 204 12.12 -1.77 19.08
N ALA A 205 10.84 -2.05 19.34
CA ALA A 205 10.38 -3.34 19.88
C ALA A 205 10.61 -4.53 18.93
N GLY A 206 10.81 -4.25 17.67
CA GLY A 206 10.88 -5.26 16.60
C GLY A 206 9.51 -5.66 16.06
N VAL A 207 9.29 -5.45 14.78
CA VAL A 207 8.00 -5.59 14.11
C VAL A 207 8.15 -6.00 12.66
N ALA A 208 7.23 -6.81 12.15
CA ALA A 208 7.10 -7.10 10.74
C ALA A 208 5.84 -6.43 10.18
N ILE A 209 5.99 -5.57 9.18
CA ILE A 209 4.84 -5.05 8.43
C ILE A 209 4.57 -5.94 7.22
N VAL A 210 3.30 -6.28 7.02
CA VAL A 210 2.81 -7.09 5.90
C VAL A 210 1.72 -6.30 5.19
N ASP A 211 2.08 -5.70 4.06
CA ASP A 211 1.16 -4.95 3.20
C ASP A 211 0.54 -5.89 2.17
N ILE A 212 -0.71 -6.27 2.37
CA ILE A 212 -1.42 -7.18 1.48
C ILE A 212 -2.20 -6.38 0.45
N GLY A 213 -1.59 -6.22 -0.71
CA GLY A 213 -2.16 -5.51 -1.84
C GLY A 213 -3.13 -6.34 -2.69
N GLY A 214 -3.35 -5.88 -3.94
CA GLY A 214 -4.11 -6.64 -4.94
C GLY A 214 -3.25 -7.70 -5.63
N GLY A 215 -2.02 -7.38 -6.00
CA GLY A 215 -1.12 -8.22 -6.80
C GLY A 215 0.11 -8.73 -6.07
N THR A 216 0.53 -8.07 -5.00
CA THR A 216 1.69 -8.41 -4.17
C THR A 216 1.34 -8.32 -2.71
N THR A 217 2.06 -9.09 -1.90
CA THR A 217 2.16 -8.90 -0.45
C THR A 217 3.60 -8.50 -0.14
N ASP A 218 3.76 -7.32 0.42
CA ASP A 218 5.05 -6.69 0.63
C ASP A 218 5.41 -6.75 2.12
N LEU A 219 6.60 -7.28 2.42
CA LEU A 219 7.12 -7.48 3.77
C LEU A 219 8.29 -6.53 4.03
N ALA A 220 8.27 -5.85 5.18
CA ALA A 220 9.46 -5.25 5.75
C ALA A 220 9.56 -5.61 7.24
N VAL A 221 10.78 -5.91 7.70
CA VAL A 221 11.04 -6.34 9.08
C VAL A 221 12.02 -5.37 9.72
N PHE A 222 11.63 -4.86 10.87
CA PHE A 222 12.43 -3.95 11.67
C PHE A 222 12.76 -4.57 13.03
N ALA A 223 13.93 -4.32 13.52
CA ALA A 223 14.34 -4.63 14.89
C ALA A 223 15.39 -3.62 15.33
N ASP A 224 15.34 -3.20 16.59
CA ASP A 224 16.22 -2.20 17.17
C ASP A 224 16.21 -0.85 16.40
N GLY A 225 15.06 -0.48 15.84
CA GLY A 225 14.91 0.72 14.99
C GLY A 225 15.51 0.61 13.59
N VAL A 226 16.00 -0.56 13.19
CA VAL A 226 16.74 -0.79 11.94
C VAL A 226 15.96 -1.72 11.02
N LEU A 227 15.95 -1.40 9.71
CA LEU A 227 15.41 -2.30 8.69
C LEU A 227 16.32 -3.53 8.56
N ARG A 228 15.81 -4.70 8.89
CA ARG A 228 16.55 -5.98 8.80
C ARG A 228 16.32 -6.71 7.50
N HIS A 229 15.10 -6.66 6.95
CA HIS A 229 14.75 -7.40 5.75
C HIS A 229 13.59 -6.75 5.00
N THR A 230 13.59 -6.94 3.68
CA THR A 230 12.44 -6.66 2.81
C THR A 230 12.24 -7.81 1.84
N ALA A 231 10.98 -8.14 1.56
CA ALA A 231 10.63 -9.13 0.56
C ALA A 231 9.32 -8.78 -0.14
N VAL A 232 9.17 -9.22 -1.37
CA VAL A 232 7.93 -9.10 -2.14
C VAL A 232 7.43 -10.49 -2.48
N ILE A 233 6.26 -10.84 -1.97
CA ILE A 233 5.57 -12.11 -2.21
C ILE A 233 4.60 -11.89 -3.38
N PRO A 234 4.69 -12.64 -4.49
CA PRO A 234 3.89 -12.40 -5.70
C PRO A 234 2.46 -12.97 -5.60
N PHE A 235 1.94 -13.11 -4.39
CA PHE A 235 0.58 -13.57 -4.09
C PHE A 235 -0.12 -12.56 -3.20
N ALA A 236 -1.39 -12.25 -3.55
CA ALA A 236 -2.20 -11.27 -2.82
C ALA A 236 -3.70 -11.41 -3.13
N GLY A 237 -4.47 -10.34 -2.94
CA GLY A 237 -5.91 -10.33 -3.07
C GLY A 237 -6.47 -10.82 -4.40
N GLU A 238 -5.75 -10.60 -5.53
CA GLU A 238 -6.18 -11.07 -6.85
C GLU A 238 -6.09 -12.60 -7.00
N ASN A 239 -5.11 -13.23 -6.35
CA ASN A 239 -4.99 -14.68 -6.31
C ASN A 239 -6.20 -15.30 -5.61
N ILE A 240 -6.61 -14.73 -4.47
CA ILE A 240 -7.82 -15.14 -3.74
C ILE A 240 -9.06 -15.02 -4.65
N THR A 241 -9.20 -13.89 -5.37
CA THR A 241 -10.32 -13.68 -6.30
C THR A 241 -10.33 -14.72 -7.42
N ASN A 242 -9.17 -15.07 -7.97
CA ASN A 242 -9.03 -16.08 -9.02
C ASN A 242 -9.33 -17.49 -8.48
N ASP A 243 -8.93 -17.81 -7.25
CA ASP A 243 -9.26 -19.09 -6.61
C ASP A 243 -10.75 -19.22 -6.36
N ILE A 244 -11.41 -18.16 -5.87
CA ILE A 244 -12.87 -18.11 -5.73
C ILE A 244 -13.56 -18.27 -7.08
N LYS A 245 -13.12 -17.53 -8.11
CA LYS A 245 -13.64 -17.66 -9.48
C LYS A 245 -13.58 -19.10 -9.97
N THR A 246 -12.43 -19.75 -9.81
CA THR A 246 -12.19 -21.12 -10.30
C THR A 246 -12.93 -22.13 -9.44
N GLY A 247 -12.78 -22.07 -8.12
CA GLY A 247 -13.36 -23.02 -7.18
C GLY A 247 -14.89 -22.99 -7.14
N LEU A 248 -15.47 -21.81 -7.32
CA LEU A 248 -16.92 -21.64 -7.30
C LEU A 248 -17.54 -21.52 -8.72
N GLY A 249 -16.74 -21.47 -9.79
CA GLY A 249 -17.22 -21.34 -11.16
C GLY A 249 -18.10 -20.11 -11.40
N VAL A 250 -17.58 -18.93 -11.04
CA VAL A 250 -18.28 -17.62 -11.09
C VAL A 250 -17.47 -16.60 -11.90
N LEU A 251 -18.06 -15.45 -12.22
CA LEU A 251 -17.33 -14.35 -12.87
C LEU A 251 -16.30 -13.73 -11.90
N LYS A 252 -15.20 -13.17 -12.43
CA LYS A 252 -14.17 -12.50 -11.62
C LYS A 252 -14.77 -11.35 -10.78
N SER A 253 -15.69 -10.57 -11.35
CA SER A 253 -16.40 -9.50 -10.64
C SER A 253 -17.24 -10.01 -9.48
N GLN A 254 -17.97 -11.12 -9.69
CA GLN A 254 -18.75 -11.78 -8.64
C GLN A 254 -17.83 -12.35 -7.53
N ALA A 255 -16.71 -12.98 -7.93
CA ALA A 255 -15.72 -13.48 -6.99
C ALA A 255 -15.14 -12.36 -6.10
N GLU A 256 -14.81 -11.21 -6.70
CA GLU A 256 -14.29 -10.05 -5.98
C GLU A 256 -15.34 -9.48 -5.01
N GLN A 257 -16.60 -9.36 -5.45
CA GLN A 257 -17.67 -8.92 -4.57
C GLN A 257 -17.87 -9.87 -3.38
N MET A 258 -17.91 -11.18 -3.63
CA MET A 258 -18.05 -12.16 -2.54
C MET A 258 -16.88 -12.10 -1.57
N LYS A 259 -15.65 -11.97 -2.07
CA LYS A 259 -14.46 -11.81 -1.22
C LYS A 259 -14.57 -10.58 -0.31
N THR A 260 -14.95 -9.43 -0.88
CA THR A 260 -14.97 -8.15 -0.14
C THR A 260 -16.16 -8.01 0.81
N GLN A 261 -17.31 -8.57 0.46
CA GLN A 261 -18.54 -8.43 1.26
C GLN A 261 -18.74 -9.55 2.28
N PHE A 262 -18.40 -10.79 1.91
CA PHE A 262 -18.69 -12.00 2.70
C PHE A 262 -17.45 -12.79 3.09
N GLY A 263 -16.27 -12.40 2.61
CA GLY A 263 -15.03 -13.13 2.85
C GLY A 263 -14.64 -13.19 4.33
N SER A 264 -14.16 -14.36 4.74
CA SER A 264 -13.54 -14.60 6.04
C SER A 264 -12.25 -15.39 5.85
N ALA A 265 -11.20 -15.02 6.58
CA ALA A 265 -9.94 -15.75 6.60
C ALA A 265 -10.01 -17.05 7.44
N LEU A 266 -11.04 -17.22 8.25
CA LEU A 266 -11.28 -18.44 9.04
C LEU A 266 -12.61 -19.06 8.65
N ALA A 267 -12.57 -20.29 8.11
CA ALA A 267 -13.75 -21.01 7.68
C ALA A 267 -14.62 -21.49 8.86
N ASN A 268 -14.04 -21.70 10.03
CA ASN A 268 -14.77 -22.10 11.22
C ASN A 268 -15.63 -20.98 11.82
N GLU A 269 -15.30 -19.72 11.51
CA GLU A 269 -16.07 -18.55 11.92
C GLU A 269 -17.20 -18.23 10.93
N ALA A 270 -17.26 -18.94 9.80
CA ALA A 270 -18.34 -18.78 8.84
C ALA A 270 -19.56 -19.63 9.26
N LYS A 271 -20.75 -19.00 9.23
CA LYS A 271 -22.01 -19.71 9.54
C LYS A 271 -22.21 -20.89 8.57
N ALA A 272 -22.39 -22.08 9.11
CA ALA A 272 -22.49 -23.33 8.33
C ALA A 272 -23.67 -23.34 7.33
N ASN A 273 -24.78 -22.71 7.69
CA ASN A 273 -26.02 -22.70 6.92
C ASN A 273 -26.27 -21.40 6.16
N ALA A 274 -25.24 -20.54 6.03
CA ALA A 274 -25.37 -19.29 5.27
C ALA A 274 -24.99 -19.51 3.81
N TYR A 275 -25.83 -19.00 2.90
CA TYR A 275 -25.64 -19.08 1.45
C TYR A 275 -25.72 -17.70 0.81
N ILE A 276 -24.93 -17.51 -0.24
CA ILE A 276 -24.95 -16.33 -1.10
C ILE A 276 -25.61 -16.73 -2.41
N THR A 277 -26.68 -16.08 -2.80
CA THR A 277 -27.32 -16.33 -4.08
C THR A 277 -26.79 -15.34 -5.11
N ILE A 278 -26.19 -15.82 -6.19
CA ILE A 278 -25.70 -15.01 -7.30
C ILE A 278 -26.55 -15.27 -8.55
N PRO A 279 -26.80 -14.22 -9.37
CA PRO A 279 -27.55 -14.41 -10.60
C PRO A 279 -26.78 -15.30 -11.58
N GLY A 280 -27.50 -16.22 -12.22
CA GLY A 280 -26.95 -17.07 -13.29
C GLY A 280 -26.68 -16.26 -14.55
N LEU A 281 -25.80 -16.80 -15.42
CA LEU A 281 -25.46 -16.18 -16.72
C LEU A 281 -26.58 -16.47 -17.74
N ARG A 282 -27.05 -15.42 -18.42
CA ARG A 282 -27.90 -15.50 -19.64
C ARG A 282 -28.94 -16.63 -19.61
N GLY A 283 -29.88 -16.56 -18.67
CA GLY A 283 -30.97 -17.55 -18.58
C GLY A 283 -30.66 -18.81 -17.78
N MET A 284 -29.45 -18.93 -17.22
CA MET A 284 -29.17 -19.96 -16.24
C MET A 284 -29.80 -19.64 -14.87
N PRO A 285 -30.18 -20.66 -14.07
CA PRO A 285 -30.71 -20.44 -12.74
C PRO A 285 -29.68 -19.74 -11.85
N ALA A 286 -30.18 -19.05 -10.82
CA ALA A 286 -29.33 -18.47 -9.78
C ALA A 286 -28.51 -19.60 -9.10
N LYS A 287 -27.29 -19.27 -8.69
CA LYS A 287 -26.39 -20.20 -8.04
C LYS A 287 -26.28 -19.86 -6.55
N GLU A 288 -26.51 -20.84 -5.70
CA GLU A 288 -26.31 -20.76 -4.26
C GLU A 288 -24.88 -21.19 -3.90
N ILE A 289 -24.19 -20.37 -3.12
CA ILE A 289 -22.81 -20.57 -2.72
C ILE A 289 -22.73 -20.52 -1.20
N SER A 290 -22.26 -21.62 -0.59
CA SER A 290 -22.03 -21.67 0.84
C SER A 290 -20.95 -20.67 1.26
N VAL A 291 -21.25 -19.83 2.27
CA VAL A 291 -20.31 -18.88 2.87
C VAL A 291 -19.12 -19.62 3.48
N LYS A 292 -19.35 -20.80 4.07
CA LYS A 292 -18.28 -21.64 4.59
C LYS A 292 -17.33 -22.14 3.50
N ASN A 293 -17.88 -22.49 2.33
CA ASN A 293 -17.06 -22.93 1.18
C ASN A 293 -16.21 -21.78 0.63
N LEU A 294 -16.80 -20.57 0.54
CA LEU A 294 -16.08 -19.35 0.20
C LEU A 294 -14.93 -19.10 1.20
N ALA A 295 -15.21 -19.20 2.50
CA ALA A 295 -14.20 -19.00 3.54
C ALA A 295 -13.08 -20.05 3.49
N ASN A 296 -13.37 -21.31 3.18
CA ASN A 296 -12.35 -22.36 3.00
C ASN A 296 -11.36 -22.00 1.87
N ILE A 297 -11.87 -21.51 0.73
CA ILE A 297 -11.01 -21.11 -0.41
C ILE A 297 -10.13 -19.93 0.01
N ILE A 298 -10.72 -18.93 0.68
CA ILE A 298 -9.99 -17.74 1.14
C ILE A 298 -8.92 -18.11 2.17
N GLN A 299 -9.28 -18.93 3.16
CA GLN A 299 -8.36 -19.39 4.21
C GLN A 299 -7.17 -20.12 3.63
N ALA A 300 -7.38 -21.05 2.68
CA ALA A 300 -6.31 -21.82 2.05
C ALA A 300 -5.27 -20.90 1.39
N ARG A 301 -5.71 -19.92 0.58
CA ARG A 301 -4.81 -18.98 -0.08
C ARG A 301 -4.15 -18.04 0.91
N MET A 302 -4.90 -17.54 1.88
CA MET A 302 -4.33 -16.61 2.87
C MET A 302 -3.30 -17.29 3.77
N SER A 303 -3.54 -18.56 4.15
CA SER A 303 -2.54 -19.36 4.88
C SER A 303 -1.25 -19.50 4.08
N GLU A 304 -1.32 -19.79 2.79
CA GLU A 304 -0.15 -19.87 1.92
C GLU A 304 0.63 -18.56 1.87
N ILE A 305 -0.06 -17.41 1.77
CA ILE A 305 0.59 -16.09 1.82
C ILE A 305 1.32 -15.88 3.16
N LEU A 306 0.69 -16.23 4.27
CA LEU A 306 1.27 -16.12 5.61
C LEU A 306 2.41 -17.12 5.84
N ASP A 307 2.37 -18.29 5.21
CA ASP A 307 3.48 -19.25 5.22
C ASP A 307 4.73 -18.66 4.53
N PHE A 308 4.56 -17.92 3.43
CA PHE A 308 5.67 -17.18 2.81
C PHE A 308 6.23 -16.10 3.75
N VAL A 309 5.38 -15.35 4.46
CA VAL A 309 5.84 -14.39 5.48
C VAL A 309 6.67 -15.12 6.54
N THR A 310 6.15 -16.21 7.09
CA THR A 310 6.84 -17.02 8.09
C THR A 310 8.17 -17.59 7.58
N TYR A 311 8.22 -18.00 6.31
CA TYR A 311 9.44 -18.45 5.66
C TYR A 311 10.52 -17.36 5.64
N HIS A 312 10.17 -16.12 5.23
CA HIS A 312 11.10 -15.00 5.23
C HIS A 312 11.59 -14.65 6.64
N LEU A 313 10.72 -14.64 7.64
CA LEU A 313 11.10 -14.40 9.03
C LEU A 313 12.11 -15.44 9.54
N LYS A 314 11.87 -16.71 9.24
CA LYS A 314 12.78 -17.81 9.59
C LYS A 314 14.13 -17.71 8.87
N GLN A 315 14.15 -17.31 7.61
CA GLN A 315 15.40 -17.14 6.84
C GLN A 315 16.37 -16.15 7.51
N ILE A 316 15.83 -15.09 8.11
CA ILE A 316 16.63 -14.06 8.78
C ILE A 316 16.79 -14.31 10.28
N GLY A 317 16.30 -15.44 10.79
CA GLY A 317 16.42 -15.82 12.20
C GLY A 317 15.55 -14.97 13.14
N MET A 318 14.53 -14.28 12.63
CA MET A 318 13.61 -13.48 13.43
C MET A 318 12.48 -14.35 13.98
N ASP A 319 12.35 -14.37 15.28
CA ASP A 319 11.33 -15.11 16.04
C ASP A 319 10.63 -14.20 17.06
N ASN A 320 9.79 -14.78 17.90
CA ASN A 320 9.03 -14.07 18.93
C ASN A 320 9.89 -13.27 19.91
N ARG A 321 11.19 -13.58 20.03
CA ARG A 321 12.11 -12.87 20.92
C ARG A 321 12.61 -11.55 20.29
N HIS A 322 12.59 -11.47 18.97
CA HIS A 322 13.06 -10.34 18.20
C HIS A 322 11.91 -9.44 17.71
N LEU A 323 10.69 -9.98 17.62
CA LEU A 323 9.52 -9.30 17.08
C LEU A 323 8.45 -9.14 18.18
N ASN A 324 8.79 -8.39 19.22
CA ASN A 324 7.86 -8.13 20.35
C ASN A 324 6.64 -7.29 19.90
N GLY A 325 6.80 -6.44 18.87
CA GLY A 325 5.71 -5.70 18.23
C GLY A 325 4.86 -6.55 17.29
N GLY A 326 5.27 -7.82 17.04
CA GLY A 326 4.51 -8.79 16.24
C GLY A 326 4.40 -8.44 14.76
N ILE A 327 3.22 -8.66 14.19
CA ILE A 327 2.90 -8.41 12.79
C ILE A 327 1.89 -7.28 12.66
N VAL A 328 2.22 -6.27 11.87
CA VAL A 328 1.32 -5.19 11.48
C VAL A 328 0.81 -5.46 10.07
N LEU A 329 -0.48 -5.76 9.95
CA LEU A 329 -1.16 -6.02 8.69
C LEU A 329 -1.71 -4.72 8.12
N THR A 330 -1.42 -4.42 6.86
CA THR A 330 -1.95 -3.25 6.15
C THR A 330 -2.30 -3.58 4.69
N GLY A 331 -2.67 -2.58 3.90
CA GLY A 331 -3.16 -2.78 2.54
C GLY A 331 -4.62 -3.21 2.46
N GLY A 332 -5.14 -3.31 1.24
CA GLY A 332 -6.55 -3.65 1.01
C GLY A 332 -6.96 -5.05 1.49
N GLY A 333 -6.03 -6.01 1.43
CA GLY A 333 -6.23 -7.39 1.86
C GLY A 333 -6.35 -7.54 3.37
N SER A 334 -5.77 -6.62 4.16
CA SER A 334 -5.84 -6.65 5.62
C SER A 334 -7.25 -6.44 6.19
N GLN A 335 -8.19 -5.94 5.37
CA GLN A 335 -9.59 -5.74 5.75
C GLN A 335 -10.42 -7.05 5.74
N LEU A 336 -9.81 -8.17 5.38
CA LEU A 336 -10.49 -9.47 5.40
C LEU A 336 -10.83 -9.85 6.84
N ARG A 337 -12.07 -10.29 7.06
CA ARG A 337 -12.53 -10.68 8.41
C ARG A 337 -11.69 -11.82 8.97
N HIS A 338 -11.43 -11.79 10.25
CA HIS A 338 -10.66 -12.80 11.02
C HIS A 338 -9.23 -13.01 10.53
N LEU A 339 -8.65 -12.04 9.80
CA LEU A 339 -7.29 -12.16 9.31
C LEU A 339 -6.25 -12.09 10.46
N ILE A 340 -6.50 -11.27 11.48
CA ILE A 340 -5.64 -11.20 12.66
C ILE A 340 -5.48 -12.59 13.28
N GLN A 341 -6.59 -13.26 13.57
CA GLN A 341 -6.59 -14.58 14.21
C GLN A 341 -5.90 -15.65 13.34
N LEU A 342 -6.11 -15.59 12.01
CA LEU A 342 -5.41 -16.50 11.10
C LEU A 342 -3.89 -16.19 11.10
N THR A 343 -3.50 -14.92 11.12
CA THR A 343 -2.08 -14.52 11.14
C THR A 343 -1.41 -15.03 12.42
N GLU A 344 -2.02 -14.82 13.57
CA GLU A 344 -1.51 -15.32 14.86
C GLU A 344 -1.41 -16.85 14.89
N TYR A 345 -2.41 -17.52 14.33
CA TYR A 345 -2.40 -18.99 14.25
C TYR A 345 -1.27 -19.54 13.36
N VAL A 346 -1.03 -18.93 12.19
CA VAL A 346 -0.03 -19.42 11.23
C VAL A 346 1.38 -19.03 11.65
N THR A 347 1.56 -17.80 12.11
CA THR A 347 2.91 -17.26 12.37
C THR A 347 3.38 -17.47 13.81
N GLY A 348 2.45 -17.67 14.75
CA GLY A 348 2.73 -17.73 16.19
C GLY A 348 3.13 -16.38 16.79
N LEU A 349 2.97 -15.28 16.05
CA LEU A 349 3.26 -13.92 16.48
C LEU A 349 1.96 -13.14 16.71
N PRO A 350 1.90 -12.22 17.70
CA PRO A 350 0.76 -11.32 17.84
C PRO A 350 0.58 -10.48 16.56
N ALA A 351 -0.66 -10.16 16.21
CA ALA A 351 -0.95 -9.39 15.00
C ALA A 351 -1.97 -8.28 15.25
N ARG A 352 -1.83 -7.17 14.52
CA ARG A 352 -2.78 -6.05 14.52
C ARG A 352 -2.96 -5.47 13.11
N ILE A 353 -4.06 -4.74 12.91
CA ILE A 353 -4.23 -3.93 11.70
C ILE A 353 -3.53 -2.59 11.91
N GLY A 354 -2.66 -2.23 10.96
CA GLY A 354 -2.05 -0.91 10.87
C GLY A 354 -2.97 0.06 10.15
N LEU A 355 -3.36 1.12 10.85
CA LEU A 355 -4.21 2.19 10.32
C LEU A 355 -3.40 3.48 10.22
N PRO A 356 -3.45 4.21 9.10
CA PRO A 356 -2.68 5.44 8.91
C PRO A 356 -3.33 6.68 9.57
N ASN A 357 -4.30 6.50 10.46
CA ASN A 357 -5.12 7.55 11.06
C ASN A 357 -4.34 8.46 12.01
N GLU A 358 -3.28 7.97 12.62
CA GLU A 358 -2.49 8.76 13.58
C GLU A 358 -1.81 9.97 12.97
N HIS A 359 -1.49 9.91 11.68
CA HIS A 359 -0.85 11.00 10.95
C HIS A 359 -1.84 12.01 10.37
N LEU A 360 -3.14 11.69 10.32
CA LEU A 360 -4.16 12.54 9.72
C LEU A 360 -4.63 13.63 10.69
N ALA A 361 -4.86 14.84 10.17
CA ALA A 361 -5.47 15.93 10.92
C ALA A 361 -6.94 15.66 11.20
N ALA A 362 -7.51 16.32 12.22
CA ALA A 362 -8.95 16.23 12.52
C ALA A 362 -9.78 16.69 11.31
N GLY A 363 -10.90 16.00 11.04
CA GLY A 363 -11.77 16.29 9.88
C GLY A 363 -11.26 15.73 8.55
N HIS A 364 -10.31 14.81 8.55
CA HIS A 364 -9.85 14.10 7.36
C HIS A 364 -11.00 13.30 6.70
N ILE A 365 -10.80 12.93 5.44
CA ILE A 365 -11.71 12.04 4.71
C ILE A 365 -11.62 10.64 5.35
N GLU A 366 -12.71 10.13 5.95
CA GLU A 366 -12.75 8.85 6.66
C GLU A 366 -12.22 7.66 5.83
N GLU A 367 -12.40 7.73 4.50
CA GLU A 367 -11.88 6.70 3.61
C GLU A 367 -10.36 6.55 3.70
N LEU A 368 -9.63 7.65 3.93
CA LEU A 368 -8.17 7.67 3.98
C LEU A 368 -7.59 7.05 5.26
N ALA A 369 -8.40 6.91 6.30
CA ALA A 369 -8.01 6.20 7.51
C ALA A 369 -7.93 4.67 7.33
N LYS A 370 -8.39 4.15 6.17
CA LYS A 370 -8.34 2.72 5.88
C LYS A 370 -6.94 2.25 5.51
N PRO A 371 -6.57 1.00 5.84
CA PRO A 371 -5.26 0.42 5.51
C PRO A 371 -4.92 0.46 4.01
N THR A 372 -5.95 0.51 3.17
CA THR A 372 -5.83 0.58 1.70
C THR A 372 -5.02 1.79 1.21
N TYR A 373 -4.90 2.84 2.02
CA TYR A 373 -4.21 4.08 1.64
C TYR A 373 -2.91 4.32 2.43
N SER A 374 -2.48 3.33 3.24
CA SER A 374 -1.26 3.44 4.05
C SER A 374 -0.05 3.77 3.20
N THR A 375 0.15 3.08 2.08
CA THR A 375 1.25 3.35 1.14
C THR A 375 1.23 4.80 0.64
N CYS A 376 0.08 5.28 0.15
CA CYS A 376 -0.02 6.61 -0.43
C CYS A 376 0.22 7.72 0.60
N LEU A 377 -0.29 7.56 1.82
CA LEU A 377 -0.04 8.48 2.94
C LEU A 377 1.42 8.40 3.41
N GLY A 378 2.00 7.20 3.44
CA GLY A 378 3.40 7.00 3.76
C GLY A 378 4.37 7.65 2.76
N LEU A 379 4.01 7.70 1.47
CA LEU A 379 4.77 8.45 0.47
C LEU A 379 4.84 9.93 0.80
N ILE A 380 3.75 10.52 1.28
CA ILE A 380 3.73 11.93 1.73
C ILE A 380 4.62 12.10 2.95
N LEU A 381 4.53 11.20 3.93
CA LEU A 381 5.36 11.25 5.14
C LEU A 381 6.86 11.12 4.79
N LYS A 382 7.21 10.25 3.84
CA LYS A 382 8.57 10.13 3.33
C LYS A 382 9.06 11.42 2.67
N GLY A 383 8.19 12.08 1.90
CA GLY A 383 8.49 13.39 1.33
C GLY A 383 8.73 14.45 2.39
N TYR A 384 8.01 14.41 3.50
CA TYR A 384 8.27 15.30 4.64
C TYR A 384 9.56 14.96 5.38
N ASP A 385 9.92 13.68 5.52
CA ASP A 385 11.22 13.28 6.06
C ASP A 385 12.38 13.85 5.20
N ASP A 386 12.23 13.81 3.86
CA ASP A 386 13.21 14.40 2.95
C ASP A 386 13.27 15.95 3.06
N PHE A 387 12.12 16.59 3.26
CA PHE A 387 12.06 18.07 3.43
C PHE A 387 12.66 18.50 4.78
N GLU A 388 12.28 17.88 5.87
CA GLU A 388 12.71 18.20 7.24
C GLU A 388 14.21 17.96 7.43
N ASN A 389 14.76 16.95 6.75
CA ASN A 389 16.19 16.61 6.77
C ASN A 389 17.00 17.27 5.63
N ASN A 390 16.42 18.18 4.86
CA ASN A 390 17.04 18.85 3.71
C ASN A 390 17.69 17.88 2.68
N ARG A 391 17.13 16.69 2.51
CA ARG A 391 17.64 15.70 1.57
C ARG A 391 17.30 16.03 0.12
N LYS A 392 16.21 16.78 -0.10
CA LYS A 392 15.74 17.17 -1.43
C LYS A 392 15.29 18.62 -1.46
N VAL A 393 15.42 19.26 -2.62
CA VAL A 393 14.97 20.64 -2.85
C VAL A 393 13.51 20.62 -3.27
N PHE A 394 12.68 21.43 -2.62
CA PHE A 394 11.25 21.59 -2.94
C PHE A 394 11.02 22.97 -3.57
N GLU A 395 10.22 23.02 -4.64
CA GLU A 395 9.89 24.27 -5.29
C GLU A 395 8.92 25.10 -4.45
N LYS A 396 9.20 26.42 -4.34
CA LYS A 396 8.38 27.36 -3.56
C LYS A 396 6.96 27.57 -4.11
N SER A 397 6.71 27.21 -5.37
CA SER A 397 5.41 27.37 -6.04
C SER A 397 4.26 26.56 -5.45
N PHE A 398 4.55 25.59 -4.59
CA PHE A 398 3.55 24.74 -3.93
C PHE A 398 3.07 25.25 -2.56
N ILE A 399 3.55 26.42 -2.12
CA ILE A 399 3.56 26.81 -0.71
C ILE A 399 2.29 27.54 -0.25
N ASN A 400 1.43 28.08 -1.13
CA ASN A 400 0.35 29.01 -0.73
C ASN A 400 -1.02 28.67 -1.30
N ILE A 401 -1.60 27.54 -0.89
CA ILE A 401 -3.00 27.23 -1.22
C ILE A 401 -3.80 27.12 0.08
N PRO A 402 -4.83 27.98 0.31
CA PRO A 402 -5.69 27.87 1.48
C PRO A 402 -6.45 26.52 1.43
N VAL A 403 -6.55 25.86 2.57
CA VAL A 403 -7.37 24.62 2.70
C VAL A 403 -8.82 24.98 2.43
N PRO A 404 -9.50 24.36 1.46
CA PRO A 404 -10.91 24.59 1.24
C PRO A 404 -11.71 24.09 2.46
N GLN A 405 -12.50 24.97 3.07
CA GLN A 405 -13.31 24.63 4.25
C GLN A 405 -14.33 23.52 3.96
N ASP A 406 -14.69 23.33 2.69
CA ASP A 406 -15.68 22.33 2.25
C ASP A 406 -15.13 20.88 2.25
N LEU A 407 -13.82 20.67 2.26
CA LEU A 407 -13.20 19.34 2.36
C LEU A 407 -13.36 18.71 3.76
N ILE A 408 -13.68 19.51 4.74
CA ILE A 408 -13.84 19.09 6.14
C ILE A 408 -15.21 18.37 6.36
N ARG A 409 -16.16 18.46 5.44
CA ARG A 409 -17.56 18.07 5.69
C ARG A 409 -18.23 17.11 4.73
N THR A 410 -17.59 16.63 3.68
CA THR A 410 -18.28 15.78 2.69
C THR A 410 -17.68 14.39 2.56
N SER A 411 -18.43 13.39 3.02
CA SER A 411 -18.34 12.05 2.46
C SER A 411 -18.74 12.13 0.98
N VAL A 412 -17.79 12.05 0.07
CA VAL A 412 -18.06 12.09 -1.37
C VAL A 412 -18.70 10.76 -1.78
N PRO A 413 -19.95 10.74 -2.27
CA PRO A 413 -20.46 9.57 -2.94
C PRO A 413 -19.70 9.41 -4.27
N VAL A 414 -18.89 8.38 -4.36
CA VAL A 414 -18.21 8.02 -5.62
C VAL A 414 -19.27 7.61 -6.63
N ALA A 415 -19.57 8.48 -7.58
CA ALA A 415 -20.37 8.13 -8.75
C ALA A 415 -19.51 7.21 -9.64
N VAL A 416 -19.77 5.92 -9.57
CA VAL A 416 -19.29 4.95 -10.56
C VAL A 416 -20.08 5.22 -11.84
N GLN A 417 -19.50 5.91 -12.81
CA GLN A 417 -20.03 5.96 -14.16
C GLN A 417 -19.73 4.62 -14.85
N GLU A 418 -20.75 3.77 -14.97
CA GLU A 418 -20.71 2.66 -15.92
C GLU A 418 -20.90 3.26 -17.33
N GLU A 419 -19.84 3.32 -18.11
CA GLU A 419 -19.96 3.50 -19.57
C GLU A 419 -20.59 2.24 -20.17
N VAL A 420 -21.86 2.33 -20.50
CA VAL A 420 -22.53 1.37 -21.37
C VAL A 420 -22.11 1.69 -22.82
N LEU A 421 -21.27 0.85 -23.40
CA LEU A 421 -21.02 0.85 -24.85
C LEU A 421 -22.34 0.49 -25.57
N VAL A 422 -23.01 1.48 -26.13
CA VAL A 422 -24.14 1.30 -27.04
C VAL A 422 -23.55 1.04 -28.44
N ALA A 423 -23.66 -0.20 -28.89
CA ALA A 423 -23.52 -0.49 -30.33
C ALA A 423 -24.80 -0.03 -31.01
N GLU A 424 -24.70 0.92 -31.93
CA GLU A 424 -25.77 1.29 -32.84
C GLU A 424 -26.06 0.14 -33.81
N ASP A 425 -27.22 -0.47 -33.69
CA ASP A 425 -27.80 -1.26 -34.76
C ASP A 425 -29.25 -0.83 -34.98
N ASN A 426 -29.50 -0.30 -36.18
CA ASN A 426 -30.78 0.21 -36.62
C ASN A 426 -31.72 -0.94 -36.94
N THR A 427 -32.69 -1.23 -36.07
CA THR A 427 -33.97 -1.82 -36.51
C THR A 427 -35.10 -1.51 -35.51
N THR A 428 -36.14 -0.89 -36.00
CA THR A 428 -37.37 -0.48 -35.33
C THR A 428 -38.15 -1.67 -34.76
N ALA A 429 -38.25 -1.78 -33.43
CA ALA A 429 -39.29 -2.53 -32.77
C ALA A 429 -39.44 -2.01 -31.34
N SER A 430 -40.70 -1.88 -30.91
CA SER A 430 -41.23 -1.31 -29.67
C SER A 430 -40.43 -1.59 -28.40
N VAL A 431 -40.04 -0.52 -27.71
CA VAL A 431 -39.25 -0.54 -26.47
C VAL A 431 -40.16 -0.60 -25.24
N GLU A 432 -40.24 -1.74 -24.59
CA GLU A 432 -40.59 -1.83 -23.18
C GLU A 432 -39.45 -1.30 -22.33
N LYS A 433 -39.70 -0.32 -21.47
CA LYS A 433 -38.75 0.28 -20.57
C LYS A 433 -38.19 -0.75 -19.59
N ARG A 434 -36.95 -1.20 -19.78
CA ARG A 434 -36.20 -2.02 -18.82
C ARG A 434 -35.75 -1.12 -17.66
N GLN A 435 -36.10 -1.48 -16.44
CA GLN A 435 -35.61 -0.83 -15.21
C GLN A 435 -34.10 -1.06 -15.05
N PRO A 436 -33.30 -0.07 -14.56
CA PRO A 436 -31.88 -0.18 -14.41
C PRO A 436 -31.48 -1.22 -13.34
N LEU A 437 -30.33 -1.89 -13.57
CA LEU A 437 -29.73 -2.92 -12.72
C LEU A 437 -29.59 -2.52 -11.24
N LYS A 438 -29.55 -1.22 -10.96
CA LYS A 438 -29.43 -0.66 -9.60
C LYS A 438 -30.56 -1.14 -8.66
N ASN A 439 -31.78 -1.23 -9.15
CA ASN A 439 -32.92 -1.70 -8.37
C ASN A 439 -32.85 -3.22 -8.04
N PHE A 440 -32.07 -3.97 -8.80
CA PHE A 440 -31.86 -5.39 -8.56
C PHE A 440 -30.91 -5.61 -7.37
N TRP A 441 -29.82 -4.86 -7.31
CA TRP A 441 -28.84 -4.96 -6.23
C TRP A 441 -29.34 -4.42 -4.90
N ASP A 442 -30.20 -3.40 -4.90
CA ASP A 442 -30.86 -2.92 -3.68
C ASP A 442 -31.86 -3.94 -3.13
N LYS A 443 -32.59 -4.67 -4.01
CA LYS A 443 -33.41 -5.80 -3.59
C LYS A 443 -32.62 -6.99 -3.04
N PHE A 444 -31.41 -7.21 -3.59
CA PHE A 444 -30.51 -8.25 -3.14
C PHE A 444 -29.94 -7.97 -1.73
N LYS A 445 -29.53 -6.72 -1.47
CA LYS A 445 -29.12 -6.28 -0.13
C LYS A 445 -30.23 -6.43 0.90
N ASN A 446 -31.44 -6.00 0.57
CA ASN A 446 -32.57 -6.05 1.47
C ASN A 446 -33.06 -7.49 1.73
N GLY A 447 -33.01 -8.37 0.72
CA GLY A 447 -33.36 -9.78 0.90
C GLY A 447 -32.43 -10.56 1.82
N ILE A 448 -31.13 -10.18 1.88
CA ILE A 448 -30.16 -10.78 2.81
C ILE A 448 -30.38 -10.28 4.24
N ILE A 449 -30.74 -9.01 4.42
CA ILE A 449 -31.02 -8.43 5.74
C ILE A 449 -32.27 -9.07 6.35
N ASP A 450 -33.25 -9.42 5.55
CA ASP A 450 -34.50 -10.06 6.04
C ASP A 450 -34.26 -11.51 6.48
N ILE A 451 -33.36 -12.26 5.82
CA ILE A 451 -32.96 -13.62 6.24
C ILE A 451 -32.28 -13.62 7.61
N PHE A 452 -31.53 -12.57 7.94
CA PHE A 452 -30.87 -12.45 9.25
C PHE A 452 -31.82 -11.98 10.37
N LYS A 453 -32.97 -11.34 10.06
CA LYS A 453 -33.94 -10.91 11.06
C LYS A 453 -34.89 -12.01 11.51
N GLU A 454 -35.24 -12.97 10.63
CA GLU A 454 -36.15 -14.08 10.98
C GLU A 454 -35.53 -15.10 11.95
N GLU A 455 -34.19 -15.14 12.13
CA GLU A 455 -33.53 -16.03 13.10
C GLU A 455 -33.43 -15.45 14.53
N GLU A 456 -33.60 -14.13 14.73
CA GLU A 456 -33.56 -13.54 16.09
C GLU A 456 -34.90 -13.65 16.83
N ASP A 457 -36.01 -13.82 16.13
CA ASP A 457 -37.35 -13.90 16.75
C ASP A 457 -37.84 -15.32 17.08
N GLY A 458 -36.97 -16.35 16.90
CA GLY A 458 -37.32 -17.75 17.08
C GLY A 458 -36.95 -18.43 18.41
N HIS A 459 -36.48 -17.67 19.42
CA HIS A 459 -36.22 -18.19 20.78
C HIS A 459 -36.84 -17.30 21.84
N LEU A 460 -38.11 -17.64 22.15
CA LEU A 460 -38.73 -17.43 23.44
C LEU A 460 -39.40 -18.75 23.88
#